data_ecb30df572470bc3a3bcc91a6abf53e4
#
_entry.id   ecb30df572470bc3a3bcc91a6abf53e4
#
_cell.length_a   1.000
_cell.length_b   1.000
_cell.length_c   1.000
_cell.angle_alpha   90.00
_cell.angle_beta   90.00
_cell.angle_gamma   90.00
#
_symmetry.space_group_name_H-M   'P 1'
#
loop_
_entity.id
_entity.type
_entity.pdbx_description
1 polymer ?
#
loop_
_entity_poly.entity_id
_entity_poly.type
_entity_poly.pdbx_seq_one_letter_code
_entity_poly.pdbx_strand_id
1 'polypeptide(L)'
;MNRYLTAFLFSIASSFMLTPQIRAFALKRGIVDRPRGRRVHEVPVPMLGGVGIYLSFLAACVIFARIDRNTIGLLLGGAIIVAVGVWDDICELNPRTKLCGQIAAAVVLVLFGVKIEFVTNPLGGMIYLGPMSIPLTIIWLVAFMNVINFIDGLDGLASGVSAIGAGAMAFAAFRTGQMQLVIMSMALAGSALGFLYYNFNPASIFMGDAGAMFLGFAIAGISAMGALKTPATLALAVPVLVMGVPILDTVFVIFKRVRQGVPISTGDKEHVHHRLLAMGMTQREAVLTIYAVSGLLAATACGVVIVNPRVGLGGAVVAFGALIIAGEKSGVMRLGPRRKMGE
;
A
#
# COMPACT_ATOMS: atom_id res chain seq x y z
N MET A 1 15.59 6.29 24.81
CA MET A 1 14.93 6.61 23.54
C MET A 1 13.96 5.47 23.19
N ASN A 2 12.72 5.73 22.86
CA ASN A 2 11.70 4.70 22.68
C ASN A 2 12.01 3.82 21.46
N ARG A 3 12.03 2.49 21.62
CA ARG A 3 12.42 1.51 20.56
C ARG A 3 11.73 1.76 19.21
N TYR A 4 10.48 2.20 19.20
CA TYR A 4 9.74 2.48 17.96
C TYR A 4 10.24 3.74 17.24
N LEU A 5 10.65 4.78 17.99
CA LEU A 5 11.20 5.98 17.39
C LEU A 5 12.61 5.71 16.83
N THR A 6 13.41 4.90 17.53
CA THR A 6 14.71 4.44 16.99
C THR A 6 14.56 3.58 15.76
N ALA A 7 13.57 2.67 15.71
CA ALA A 7 13.28 1.87 14.53
C ALA A 7 12.89 2.75 13.33
N PHE A 8 12.08 3.77 13.56
CA PHE A 8 11.67 4.74 12.53
C PHE A 8 12.87 5.51 11.95
N LEU A 9 13.66 6.14 12.83
CA LEU A 9 14.83 6.92 12.40
C LEU A 9 15.90 6.04 11.72
N PHE A 10 16.12 4.83 12.26
CA PHE A 10 17.02 3.86 11.65
C PHE A 10 16.56 3.45 10.25
N SER A 11 15.25 3.20 10.07
CA SER A 11 14.69 2.82 8.77
C SER A 11 14.78 3.96 7.75
N ILE A 12 14.53 5.21 8.16
CA ILE A 12 14.74 6.38 7.29
C ILE A 12 16.19 6.43 6.84
N ALA A 13 17.13 6.44 7.80
CA ALA A 13 18.55 6.55 7.50
C ALA A 13 19.05 5.37 6.64
N SER A 14 18.65 4.14 6.96
CA SER A 14 19.01 2.94 6.23
C SER A 14 18.49 2.99 4.78
N SER A 15 17.21 3.32 4.59
CA SER A 15 16.61 3.43 3.26
C SER A 15 17.25 4.56 2.44
N PHE A 16 17.47 5.72 3.07
CA PHE A 16 18.16 6.84 2.45
C PHE A 16 19.58 6.47 2.00
N MET A 17 20.33 5.74 2.81
CA MET A 17 21.71 5.33 2.48
C MET A 17 21.77 4.19 1.46
N LEU A 18 20.84 3.24 1.48
CA LEU A 18 20.83 2.10 0.55
C LEU A 18 20.33 2.48 -0.85
N THR A 19 19.41 3.42 -0.96
CA THR A 19 18.79 3.78 -2.25
C THR A 19 19.80 4.24 -3.31
N PRO A 20 20.81 5.10 -3.03
CA PRO A 20 21.82 5.49 -4.02
C PRO A 20 22.66 4.30 -4.50
N GLN A 21 22.95 3.34 -3.63
CA GLN A 21 23.75 2.14 -3.96
C GLN A 21 22.96 1.22 -4.88
N ILE A 22 21.67 1.02 -4.58
CA ILE A 22 20.77 0.22 -5.43
C ILE A 22 20.55 0.92 -6.78
N ARG A 23 20.41 2.25 -6.79
CA ARG A 23 20.33 3.05 -8.01
C ARG A 23 21.57 2.84 -8.89
N ALA A 24 22.77 2.93 -8.32
CA ALA A 24 24.01 2.72 -9.04
C ALA A 24 24.13 1.28 -9.59
N PHE A 25 23.71 0.28 -8.80
CA PHE A 25 23.65 -1.11 -9.22
C PHE A 25 22.66 -1.32 -10.38
N ALA A 26 21.45 -0.77 -10.30
CA ALA A 26 20.42 -0.87 -11.34
C ALA A 26 20.91 -0.23 -12.66
N LEU A 27 21.52 0.96 -12.59
CA LEU A 27 22.13 1.61 -13.76
C LEU A 27 23.24 0.77 -14.38
N LYS A 28 24.14 0.22 -13.57
CA LYS A 28 25.25 -0.64 -14.04
C LYS A 28 24.75 -1.91 -14.71
N ARG A 29 23.61 -2.46 -14.27
CA ARG A 29 23.00 -3.67 -14.83
C ARG A 29 22.02 -3.37 -15.96
N GLY A 30 21.73 -2.09 -16.26
CA GLY A 30 20.77 -1.69 -17.28
C GLY A 30 19.32 -1.99 -16.91
N ILE A 31 19.03 -2.17 -15.58
CA ILE A 31 17.66 -2.39 -15.07
C ILE A 31 16.99 -1.02 -14.92
N VAL A 32 16.46 -0.53 -16.03
CA VAL A 32 15.90 0.81 -16.16
C VAL A 32 14.55 0.74 -16.86
N ASP A 33 13.62 1.55 -16.39
CA ASP A 33 12.39 1.80 -17.11
C ASP A 33 12.64 2.78 -18.26
N ARG A 34 12.46 2.33 -19.50
CA ARG A 34 12.64 3.14 -20.69
C ARG A 34 11.33 3.84 -21.08
N PRO A 35 11.41 5.12 -21.49
CA PRO A 35 10.22 5.83 -22.00
C PRO A 35 9.60 5.04 -23.17
N ARG A 36 8.36 4.59 -22.98
CA ARG A 36 7.52 4.02 -24.05
C ARG A 36 6.24 4.82 -24.08
N GLY A 37 5.70 5.17 -25.23
CA GLY A 37 4.59 6.10 -25.52
C GLY A 37 3.38 6.27 -24.58
N ARG A 38 3.37 5.61 -23.42
CA ARG A 38 2.36 5.72 -22.36
C ARG A 38 2.90 6.25 -21.03
N ARG A 39 4.23 6.48 -20.91
CA ARG A 39 4.91 6.84 -19.66
C ARG A 39 5.15 8.33 -19.56
N VAL A 40 5.14 8.86 -18.34
CA VAL A 40 5.20 10.31 -18.05
C VAL A 40 6.65 10.85 -18.06
N HIS A 41 7.68 9.97 -17.99
CA HIS A 41 9.07 10.35 -17.92
C HIS A 41 9.74 10.33 -19.32
N GLU A 42 10.65 11.27 -19.57
CA GLU A 42 11.37 11.46 -20.83
C GLU A 42 12.74 10.76 -20.85
N VAL A 43 13.28 10.40 -19.70
CA VAL A 43 14.62 9.81 -19.51
C VAL A 43 14.48 8.43 -18.88
N PRO A 44 15.36 7.45 -19.22
CA PRO A 44 15.38 6.15 -18.54
C PRO A 44 15.63 6.32 -17.04
N VAL A 45 14.72 5.77 -16.18
CA VAL A 45 14.82 5.84 -14.74
C VAL A 45 15.15 4.45 -14.19
N PRO A 46 16.20 4.29 -13.33
CA PRO A 46 16.52 3.02 -12.71
C PRO A 46 15.37 2.52 -11.83
N MET A 47 15.17 1.20 -11.82
CA MET A 47 14.20 0.49 -11.00
C MET A 47 14.89 -0.20 -9.81
N LEU A 48 14.20 -1.05 -9.08
CA LEU A 48 14.67 -1.81 -7.91
C LEU A 48 14.68 -1.03 -6.56
N GLY A 49 14.09 0.17 -6.50
CA GLY A 49 14.00 0.92 -5.22
C GLY A 49 13.31 0.13 -4.10
N GLY A 50 12.38 -0.75 -4.46
CA GLY A 50 11.68 -1.65 -3.54
C GLY A 50 12.60 -2.58 -2.74
N VAL A 51 13.73 -2.99 -3.31
CA VAL A 51 14.75 -3.76 -2.58
C VAL A 51 15.30 -2.94 -1.41
N GLY A 52 15.56 -1.65 -1.61
CA GLY A 52 16.03 -0.74 -0.54
C GLY A 52 15.00 -0.57 0.57
N ILE A 53 13.73 -0.40 0.20
CA ILE A 53 12.62 -0.31 1.16
C ILE A 53 12.56 -1.58 2.01
N TYR A 54 12.56 -2.76 1.36
CA TYR A 54 12.49 -4.05 2.06
C TYR A 54 13.70 -4.29 2.97
N LEU A 55 14.92 -4.10 2.49
CA LEU A 55 16.14 -4.34 3.29
C LEU A 55 16.20 -3.42 4.52
N SER A 56 15.76 -2.17 4.39
CA SER A 56 15.69 -1.23 5.50
C SER A 56 14.63 -1.63 6.53
N PHE A 57 13.47 -2.07 6.07
CA PHE A 57 12.42 -2.62 6.92
C PHE A 57 12.88 -3.91 7.62
N LEU A 58 13.47 -4.85 6.88
CA LEU A 58 14.03 -6.09 7.40
C LEU A 58 15.04 -5.82 8.52
N ALA A 59 16.03 -4.97 8.26
CA ALA A 59 17.06 -4.63 9.23
C ALA A 59 16.47 -4.00 10.50
N ALA A 60 15.53 -3.07 10.35
CA ALA A 60 14.86 -2.47 11.49
C ALA A 60 14.04 -3.49 12.31
N CYS A 61 13.31 -4.39 11.63
CA CYS A 61 12.55 -5.43 12.33
C CYS A 61 13.47 -6.40 13.08
N VAL A 62 14.59 -6.81 12.47
CA VAL A 62 15.57 -7.72 13.11
C VAL A 62 16.21 -7.08 14.34
N ILE A 63 16.51 -5.78 14.30
CA ILE A 63 17.20 -5.08 15.38
C ILE A 63 16.24 -4.68 16.51
N PHE A 64 15.03 -4.19 16.19
CA PHE A 64 14.16 -3.53 17.16
C PHE A 64 12.89 -4.32 17.51
N ALA A 65 12.39 -5.17 16.61
CA ALA A 65 11.19 -5.95 16.85
C ALA A 65 11.52 -7.29 17.55
N ARG A 66 10.50 -7.93 18.14
CA ARG A 66 10.61 -9.29 18.63
C ARG A 66 10.52 -10.26 17.46
N ILE A 67 11.49 -11.15 17.34
CA ILE A 67 11.50 -12.18 16.29
C ILE A 67 10.68 -13.37 16.78
N ASP A 68 9.37 -13.28 16.62
CA ASP A 68 8.43 -14.37 16.83
C ASP A 68 8.02 -15.02 15.49
N ARG A 69 7.23 -16.09 15.58
CA ARG A 69 6.76 -16.83 14.41
C ARG A 69 6.09 -15.94 13.37
N ASN A 70 5.22 -15.03 13.81
CA ASN A 70 4.48 -14.14 12.92
C ASN A 70 5.42 -13.14 12.22
N THR A 71 6.39 -12.60 12.96
CA THR A 71 7.43 -11.71 12.42
C THR A 71 8.26 -12.42 11.35
N ILE A 72 8.70 -13.66 11.62
CA ILE A 72 9.45 -14.46 10.64
C ILE A 72 8.60 -14.65 9.37
N GLY A 73 7.32 -15.00 9.52
CA GLY A 73 6.41 -15.15 8.40
C GLY A 73 6.27 -13.87 7.54
N LEU A 74 6.16 -12.71 8.20
CA LEU A 74 6.10 -11.42 7.53
C LEU A 74 7.39 -11.10 6.76
N LEU A 75 8.54 -11.36 7.36
CA LEU A 75 9.84 -11.11 6.72
C LEU A 75 10.09 -12.07 5.56
N LEU A 76 9.81 -13.37 5.72
CA LEU A 76 9.98 -14.36 4.65
C LEU A 76 8.98 -14.13 3.49
N GLY A 77 7.71 -13.89 3.79
CA GLY A 77 6.72 -13.52 2.76
C GLY A 77 7.11 -12.23 2.03
N GLY A 78 7.63 -11.25 2.78
CA GLY A 78 8.21 -10.02 2.22
C GLY A 78 9.39 -10.30 1.27
N ALA A 79 10.30 -11.21 1.63
CA ALA A 79 11.42 -11.61 0.76
C ALA A 79 10.92 -12.26 -0.54
N ILE A 80 9.93 -13.14 -0.45
CA ILE A 80 9.34 -13.81 -1.62
C ILE A 80 8.71 -12.79 -2.57
N ILE A 81 7.89 -11.87 -2.04
CA ILE A 81 7.20 -10.91 -2.91
C ILE A 81 8.16 -9.90 -3.54
N VAL A 82 9.21 -9.50 -2.82
CA VAL A 82 10.29 -8.66 -3.39
C VAL A 82 11.03 -9.41 -4.49
N ALA A 83 11.36 -10.69 -4.28
CA ALA A 83 12.02 -11.49 -5.32
C ALA A 83 11.15 -11.65 -6.58
N VAL A 84 9.84 -11.88 -6.40
CA VAL A 84 8.88 -11.93 -7.53
C VAL A 84 8.80 -10.57 -8.22
N GLY A 85 8.75 -9.47 -7.48
CA GLY A 85 8.71 -8.13 -8.04
C GLY A 85 9.99 -7.75 -8.78
N VAL A 86 11.15 -8.10 -8.26
CA VAL A 86 12.43 -7.92 -8.97
C VAL A 86 12.44 -8.73 -10.27
N TRP A 87 11.90 -9.93 -10.25
CA TRP A 87 11.77 -10.75 -11.46
C TRP A 87 10.83 -10.09 -12.47
N ASP A 88 9.72 -9.53 -12.02
CA ASP A 88 8.80 -8.77 -12.87
C ASP A 88 9.44 -7.50 -13.45
N ASP A 89 10.15 -6.73 -12.63
CA ASP A 89 10.87 -5.52 -13.04
C ASP A 89 11.93 -5.79 -14.14
N ILE A 90 12.50 -7.02 -14.18
CA ILE A 90 13.52 -7.41 -15.16
C ILE A 90 12.90 -8.07 -16.40
N CYS A 91 11.89 -8.92 -16.23
CA CYS A 91 11.40 -9.83 -17.26
C CYS A 91 9.97 -9.57 -17.74
N GLU A 92 9.26 -8.59 -17.18
CA GLU A 92 7.85 -8.28 -17.48
C GLU A 92 6.98 -9.57 -17.41
N LEU A 93 6.70 -10.05 -16.20
CA LEU A 93 5.94 -11.29 -15.96
C LEU A 93 4.50 -11.20 -16.47
N ASN A 94 3.95 -12.33 -16.86
CA ASN A 94 2.52 -12.37 -17.14
C ASN A 94 1.70 -12.26 -15.82
N PRO A 95 0.46 -11.73 -15.86
CA PRO A 95 -0.37 -11.50 -14.68
C PRO A 95 -0.62 -12.77 -13.84
N ARG A 96 -0.65 -13.95 -14.46
CA ARG A 96 -0.88 -15.23 -13.74
C ARG A 96 0.34 -15.60 -12.90
N THR A 97 1.55 -15.50 -13.45
CA THR A 97 2.79 -15.77 -12.72
C THR A 97 2.96 -14.82 -11.55
N LYS A 98 2.69 -13.52 -11.77
CA LYS A 98 2.69 -12.50 -10.73
C LYS A 98 1.71 -12.85 -9.60
N LEU A 99 0.48 -13.21 -9.94
CA LEU A 99 -0.55 -13.62 -8.97
C LEU A 99 -0.12 -14.89 -8.19
N CYS A 100 0.48 -15.89 -8.85
CA CYS A 100 1.00 -17.07 -8.16
C CYS A 100 2.08 -16.69 -7.13
N GLY A 101 2.98 -15.76 -7.46
CA GLY A 101 3.98 -15.24 -6.52
C GLY A 101 3.34 -14.51 -5.33
N GLN A 102 2.33 -13.68 -5.56
CA GLN A 102 1.57 -13.00 -4.52
C GLN A 102 0.88 -14.01 -3.57
N ILE A 103 0.24 -15.03 -4.13
CA ILE A 103 -0.40 -16.10 -3.35
C ILE A 103 0.65 -16.87 -2.54
N ALA A 104 1.81 -17.21 -3.13
CA ALA A 104 2.88 -17.91 -2.42
C ALA A 104 3.38 -17.10 -1.21
N ALA A 105 3.62 -15.81 -1.35
CA ALA A 105 4.00 -14.92 -0.25
C ALA A 105 2.91 -14.88 0.84
N ALA A 106 1.64 -14.79 0.45
CA ALA A 106 0.51 -14.78 1.37
C ALA A 106 0.36 -16.11 2.12
N VAL A 107 0.51 -17.24 1.43
CA VAL A 107 0.48 -18.59 2.03
C VAL A 107 1.58 -18.75 3.06
N VAL A 108 2.79 -18.30 2.78
CA VAL A 108 3.90 -18.34 3.76
C VAL A 108 3.51 -17.59 5.03
N LEU A 109 2.97 -16.38 4.94
CA LEU A 109 2.54 -15.63 6.13
C LEU A 109 1.45 -16.37 6.92
N VAL A 110 0.48 -16.97 6.23
CA VAL A 110 -0.60 -17.77 6.85
C VAL A 110 -0.05 -19.03 7.54
N LEU A 111 0.91 -19.74 6.93
CA LEU A 111 1.56 -20.91 7.51
C LEU A 111 2.34 -20.57 8.78
N PHE A 112 2.84 -19.35 8.88
CA PHE A 112 3.48 -18.83 10.09
C PHE A 112 2.50 -18.35 11.16
N GLY A 113 1.18 -18.49 10.93
CA GLY A 113 0.13 -18.29 11.94
C GLY A 113 -0.63 -16.98 11.83
N VAL A 114 -0.34 -16.15 10.83
CA VAL A 114 -1.06 -14.88 10.62
C VAL A 114 -2.33 -15.14 9.79
N LYS A 115 -3.49 -14.98 10.41
CA LYS A 115 -4.80 -15.14 9.75
C LYS A 115 -5.86 -14.27 10.43
N ILE A 116 -6.81 -13.79 9.65
CA ILE A 116 -7.95 -13.04 10.13
C ILE A 116 -9.00 -14.04 10.60
N GLU A 117 -9.09 -14.28 11.91
CA GLU A 117 -10.00 -15.30 12.47
C GLU A 117 -11.40 -14.76 12.76
N PHE A 118 -11.50 -13.47 13.05
CA PHE A 118 -12.73 -12.83 13.44
C PHE A 118 -12.96 -11.54 12.65
N VAL A 119 -14.20 -11.24 12.37
CA VAL A 119 -14.65 -9.92 11.86
C VAL A 119 -15.71 -9.40 12.82
N THR A 120 -15.64 -8.11 13.15
CA THR A 120 -16.65 -7.51 14.02
C THR A 120 -17.98 -7.38 13.28
N ASN A 121 -19.05 -7.85 13.91
CA ASN A 121 -20.40 -7.66 13.42
C ASN A 121 -20.86 -6.21 13.72
N PRO A 122 -21.25 -5.41 12.72
CA PRO A 122 -21.78 -4.06 12.94
C PRO A 122 -22.99 -4.02 13.89
N LEU A 123 -23.77 -5.11 13.92
CA LEU A 123 -24.97 -5.25 14.77
C LEU A 123 -24.65 -5.73 16.20
N GLY A 124 -23.38 -6.04 16.48
CA GLY A 124 -22.86 -6.48 17.77
C GLY A 124 -22.24 -7.87 17.74
N GLY A 125 -21.21 -8.07 18.56
CA GLY A 125 -20.44 -9.31 18.66
C GLY A 125 -19.37 -9.48 17.57
N MET A 126 -18.83 -10.69 17.48
CA MET A 126 -17.80 -11.08 16.51
C MET A 126 -18.30 -12.27 15.67
N ILE A 127 -18.00 -12.24 14.38
CA ILE A 127 -18.24 -13.35 13.46
C ILE A 127 -16.93 -14.12 13.36
N TYR A 128 -16.96 -15.39 13.77
CA TYR A 128 -15.83 -16.30 13.60
C TYR A 128 -15.84 -16.88 12.19
N LEU A 129 -14.71 -16.74 11.49
CA LEU A 129 -14.59 -17.11 10.08
C LEU A 129 -14.28 -18.62 9.87
N GLY A 130 -13.83 -19.31 10.92
CA GLY A 130 -13.49 -20.73 10.83
C GLY A 130 -12.53 -21.05 9.68
N PRO A 131 -12.84 -22.07 8.86
CA PRO A 131 -12.01 -22.44 7.70
C PRO A 131 -11.84 -21.33 6.66
N MET A 132 -12.80 -20.38 6.59
CA MET A 132 -12.74 -19.24 5.66
C MET A 132 -11.67 -18.21 6.04
N SER A 133 -11.10 -18.28 7.24
CA SER A 133 -10.05 -17.36 7.69
C SER A 133 -8.82 -17.42 6.77
N ILE A 134 -8.42 -18.59 6.29
CA ILE A 134 -7.27 -18.78 5.39
C ILE A 134 -7.50 -18.12 4.02
N PRO A 135 -8.52 -18.50 3.24
CA PRO A 135 -8.73 -17.89 1.93
C PRO A 135 -9.01 -16.38 2.01
N LEU A 136 -9.74 -15.91 3.03
CA LEU A 136 -9.98 -14.48 3.20
C LEU A 136 -8.70 -13.71 3.54
N THR A 137 -7.80 -14.28 4.34
CA THR A 137 -6.49 -13.65 4.62
C THR A 137 -5.63 -13.58 3.35
N ILE A 138 -5.61 -14.63 2.54
CA ILE A 138 -4.88 -14.63 1.27
C ILE A 138 -5.44 -13.56 0.33
N ILE A 139 -6.77 -13.49 0.18
CA ILE A 139 -7.44 -12.47 -0.64
C ILE A 139 -7.10 -11.06 -0.13
N TRP A 140 -7.12 -10.84 1.19
CA TRP A 140 -6.74 -9.58 1.82
C TRP A 140 -5.32 -9.15 1.44
N LEU A 141 -4.34 -10.04 1.59
CA LEU A 141 -2.94 -9.77 1.26
C LEU A 141 -2.78 -9.48 -0.24
N VAL A 142 -3.35 -10.31 -1.11
CA VAL A 142 -3.28 -10.15 -2.56
C VAL A 142 -3.96 -8.86 -3.01
N ALA A 143 -5.11 -8.51 -2.42
CA ALA A 143 -5.81 -7.27 -2.74
C ALA A 143 -4.95 -6.04 -2.45
N PHE A 144 -4.32 -5.96 -1.28
CA PHE A 144 -3.46 -4.83 -0.92
C PHE A 144 -2.20 -4.74 -1.78
N MET A 145 -1.57 -5.88 -2.12
CA MET A 145 -0.46 -5.91 -3.06
C MET A 145 -0.84 -5.30 -4.41
N ASN A 146 -2.00 -5.62 -4.93
CA ASN A 146 -2.47 -5.09 -6.21
C ASN A 146 -2.95 -3.63 -6.09
N VAL A 147 -3.63 -3.24 -5.00
CA VAL A 147 -4.07 -1.86 -4.78
C VAL A 147 -2.88 -0.91 -4.76
N ILE A 148 -1.81 -1.23 -4.02
CA ILE A 148 -0.60 -0.39 -3.99
C ILE A 148 0.12 -0.40 -5.34
N ASN A 149 0.18 -1.54 -6.02
CA ASN A 149 0.80 -1.64 -7.33
C ASN A 149 0.05 -0.80 -8.39
N PHE A 150 -1.28 -0.72 -8.33
CA PHE A 150 -2.07 0.10 -9.26
C PHE A 150 -1.93 1.61 -9.05
N ILE A 151 -1.65 2.07 -7.83
CA ILE A 151 -1.42 3.50 -7.59
C ILE A 151 0.03 3.92 -7.83
N ASP A 152 0.95 3.00 -8.05
CA ASP A 152 2.37 3.31 -8.35
C ASP A 152 2.56 3.80 -9.80
N GLY A 153 1.72 4.76 -10.20
CA GLY A 153 1.73 5.37 -11.53
C GLY A 153 2.31 6.78 -11.58
N LEU A 154 2.58 7.41 -10.43
CA LEU A 154 3.20 8.74 -10.31
C LEU A 154 4.34 8.73 -9.29
N ASP A 155 5.37 9.53 -9.59
CA ASP A 155 6.55 9.68 -8.72
C ASP A 155 6.16 10.01 -7.28
N GLY A 156 6.58 9.15 -6.35
CA GLY A 156 6.34 9.32 -4.92
C GLY A 156 4.96 8.88 -4.43
N LEU A 157 3.98 8.65 -5.30
CA LEU A 157 2.60 8.43 -4.88
C LEU A 157 2.44 7.22 -3.95
N ALA A 158 2.87 6.04 -4.37
CA ALA A 158 2.70 4.82 -3.61
C ALA A 158 3.53 4.82 -2.31
N SER A 159 4.78 5.31 -2.35
CA SER A 159 5.64 5.41 -1.17
C SER A 159 5.07 6.35 -0.11
N GLY A 160 4.57 7.53 -0.50
CA GLY A 160 4.03 8.50 0.46
C GLY A 160 2.69 8.07 1.06
N VAL A 161 1.76 7.55 0.25
CA VAL A 161 0.48 7.02 0.76
C VAL A 161 0.73 5.84 1.71
N SER A 162 1.68 4.95 1.37
CA SER A 162 2.07 3.84 2.25
C SER A 162 2.70 4.31 3.55
N ALA A 163 3.52 5.37 3.53
CA ALA A 163 4.08 5.97 4.74
C ALA A 163 3.00 6.57 5.64
N ILE A 164 2.01 7.28 5.08
CA ILE A 164 0.85 7.80 5.82
C ILE A 164 0.06 6.64 6.44
N GLY A 165 -0.19 5.57 5.67
CA GLY A 165 -0.88 4.37 6.14
C GLY A 165 -0.16 3.69 7.29
N ALA A 166 1.13 3.45 7.14
CA ALA A 166 1.96 2.85 8.18
C ALA A 166 2.02 3.72 9.45
N GLY A 167 2.06 5.05 9.32
CA GLY A 167 1.99 5.99 10.45
C GLY A 167 0.66 5.89 11.22
N ALA A 168 -0.47 5.85 10.51
CA ALA A 168 -1.78 5.66 11.11
C ALA A 168 -1.93 4.29 11.81
N MET A 169 -1.38 3.23 11.20
CA MET A 169 -1.33 1.90 11.80
C MET A 169 -0.47 1.88 13.07
N ALA A 170 0.68 2.58 13.07
CA ALA A 170 1.52 2.74 14.25
C ALA A 170 0.76 3.42 15.39
N PHE A 171 0.02 4.48 15.10
CA PHE A 171 -0.84 5.15 16.08
C PHE A 171 -1.92 4.22 16.64
N ALA A 172 -2.65 3.51 15.78
CA ALA A 172 -3.67 2.55 16.18
C ALA A 172 -3.09 1.42 17.06
N ALA A 173 -1.94 0.86 16.66
CA ALA A 173 -1.23 -0.15 17.43
C ALA A 173 -0.75 0.38 18.79
N PHE A 174 -0.28 1.63 18.86
CA PHE A 174 0.10 2.29 20.10
C PHE A 174 -1.08 2.44 21.06
N ARG A 175 -2.22 2.89 20.56
CA ARG A 175 -3.46 3.04 21.35
C ARG A 175 -4.00 1.72 21.87
N THR A 176 -3.76 0.62 21.18
CA THR A 176 -4.19 -0.74 21.57
C THR A 176 -3.12 -1.52 22.33
N GLY A 177 -1.98 -0.88 22.68
CA GLY A 177 -0.90 -1.50 23.47
C GLY A 177 -0.06 -2.53 22.70
N GLN A 178 -0.19 -2.62 21.38
CA GLN A 178 0.52 -3.60 20.54
C GLN A 178 1.89 -3.09 20.10
N MET A 179 2.83 -2.93 21.05
CA MET A 179 4.14 -2.31 20.80
C MET A 179 4.96 -2.98 19.68
N GLN A 180 4.80 -4.28 19.46
CA GLN A 180 5.42 -5.00 18.36
C GLN A 180 4.98 -4.42 17.00
N LEU A 181 3.69 -4.20 16.84
CA LEU A 181 3.13 -3.64 15.60
C LEU A 181 3.47 -2.15 15.44
N VAL A 182 3.61 -1.41 16.55
CA VAL A 182 4.11 -0.03 16.51
C VAL A 182 5.50 -0.01 15.87
N ILE A 183 6.42 -0.87 16.34
CA ILE A 183 7.79 -0.94 15.81
C ILE A 183 7.77 -1.28 14.32
N MET A 184 7.01 -2.31 13.91
CA MET A 184 6.93 -2.72 12.50
C MET A 184 6.32 -1.63 11.60
N SER A 185 5.23 -1.01 12.05
CA SER A 185 4.58 0.07 11.29
C SER A 185 5.48 1.30 11.18
N MET A 186 6.20 1.67 12.25
CA MET A 186 7.17 2.75 12.22
C MET A 186 8.38 2.42 11.33
N ALA A 187 8.87 1.18 11.35
CA ALA A 187 9.92 0.72 10.45
C ALA A 187 9.47 0.80 8.98
N LEU A 188 8.23 0.40 8.68
CA LEU A 188 7.67 0.49 7.34
C LEU A 188 7.51 1.95 6.88
N ALA A 189 6.97 2.82 7.75
CA ALA A 189 6.84 4.24 7.45
C ALA A 189 8.21 4.88 7.20
N GLY A 190 9.20 4.58 8.05
CA GLY A 190 10.55 5.10 7.91
C GLY A 190 11.24 4.63 6.61
N SER A 191 11.14 3.35 6.26
CA SER A 191 11.73 2.83 5.02
C SER A 191 11.09 3.46 3.77
N ALA A 192 9.77 3.66 3.77
CA ALA A 192 9.06 4.32 2.68
C ALA A 192 9.44 5.81 2.57
N LEU A 193 9.55 6.54 3.70
CA LEU A 193 9.94 7.95 3.72
C LEU A 193 11.40 8.17 3.30
N GLY A 194 12.33 7.30 3.74
CA GLY A 194 13.73 7.38 3.32
C GLY A 194 13.89 7.18 1.82
N PHE A 195 13.14 6.25 1.23
CA PHE A 195 13.07 6.04 -0.21
C PHE A 195 12.40 7.20 -0.95
N LEU A 196 11.32 7.77 -0.38
CA LEU A 196 10.54 8.86 -0.97
C LEU A 196 11.40 10.07 -1.35
N TYR A 197 12.46 10.35 -0.61
CA TYR A 197 13.40 11.42 -0.94
C TYR A 197 13.94 11.32 -2.38
N TYR A 198 14.22 10.11 -2.84
CA TYR A 198 14.75 9.83 -4.19
C TYR A 198 13.65 9.58 -5.23
N ASN A 199 12.47 9.21 -4.78
CA ASN A 199 11.34 8.85 -5.61
C ASN A 199 10.33 9.99 -5.81
N PHE A 200 10.40 11.08 -4.99
CA PHE A 200 9.52 12.24 -5.18
C PHE A 200 9.85 12.97 -6.47
N ASN A 201 8.82 13.51 -7.14
CA ASN A 201 8.94 14.10 -8.47
C ASN A 201 9.92 15.30 -8.55
N PRO A 202 10.88 15.30 -9.47
CA PRO A 202 11.19 14.26 -10.46
C PRO A 202 11.96 13.08 -9.84
N ALA A 203 11.45 11.86 -10.04
CA ALA A 203 12.05 10.67 -9.45
C ALA A 203 13.44 10.35 -10.05
N SER A 204 14.41 10.05 -9.19
CA SER A 204 15.73 9.59 -9.58
C SER A 204 15.85 8.06 -9.63
N ILE A 205 14.90 7.36 -9.04
CA ILE A 205 14.74 5.90 -9.02
C ILE A 205 13.27 5.55 -8.77
N PHE A 206 12.76 4.53 -9.45
CA PHE A 206 11.44 3.95 -9.19
C PHE A 206 11.52 2.79 -8.19
N MET A 207 10.43 2.58 -7.41
CA MET A 207 10.38 1.45 -6.49
C MET A 207 10.19 0.13 -7.23
N GLY A 208 9.56 0.15 -8.41
CA GLY A 208 9.21 -1.01 -9.19
C GLY A 208 8.11 -1.87 -8.55
N ASP A 209 7.75 -2.93 -9.25
CA ASP A 209 6.77 -3.91 -8.74
C ASP A 209 7.24 -4.58 -7.44
N ALA A 210 8.57 -4.71 -7.27
CA ALA A 210 9.17 -5.17 -6.03
C ALA A 210 8.76 -4.31 -4.82
N GLY A 211 8.81 -2.98 -4.94
CA GLY A 211 8.46 -2.07 -3.85
C GLY A 211 6.97 -1.94 -3.63
N ALA A 212 6.21 -1.77 -4.71
CA ALA A 212 4.78 -1.59 -4.63
C ALA A 212 4.07 -2.81 -4.01
N MET A 213 4.40 -4.03 -4.47
CA MET A 213 3.84 -5.26 -3.91
C MET A 213 4.31 -5.50 -2.47
N PHE A 214 5.57 -5.18 -2.14
CA PHE A 214 6.07 -5.32 -0.77
C PHE A 214 5.33 -4.38 0.21
N LEU A 215 5.15 -3.11 -0.13
CA LEU A 215 4.41 -2.16 0.71
C LEU A 215 2.97 -2.62 0.95
N GLY A 216 2.28 -3.11 -0.10
CA GLY A 216 0.96 -3.69 0.02
C GLY A 216 0.92 -4.92 0.92
N PHE A 217 1.86 -5.86 0.73
CA PHE A 217 2.01 -7.06 1.55
C PHE A 217 2.28 -6.71 3.03
N ALA A 218 3.20 -5.78 3.30
CA ALA A 218 3.57 -5.39 4.65
C ALA A 218 2.41 -4.69 5.39
N ILE A 219 1.72 -3.75 4.74
CA ILE A 219 0.54 -3.07 5.30
C ILE A 219 -0.55 -4.10 5.65
N ALA A 220 -0.90 -4.98 4.70
CA ALA A 220 -1.92 -6.00 4.90
C ALA A 220 -1.50 -7.03 5.96
N GLY A 221 -0.23 -7.47 5.95
CA GLY A 221 0.31 -8.43 6.91
C GLY A 221 0.33 -7.89 8.34
N ILE A 222 0.83 -6.66 8.55
CA ILE A 222 0.85 -6.01 9.87
C ILE A 222 -0.58 -5.82 10.39
N SER A 223 -1.53 -5.43 9.53
CA SER A 223 -2.94 -5.29 9.92
C SER A 223 -3.58 -6.62 10.31
N ALA A 224 -3.30 -7.70 9.57
CA ALA A 224 -3.78 -9.04 9.90
C ALA A 224 -3.19 -9.56 11.23
N MET A 225 -1.91 -9.26 11.53
CA MET A 225 -1.30 -9.53 12.83
C MET A 225 -2.00 -8.75 13.96
N GLY A 226 -2.45 -7.52 13.69
CA GLY A 226 -3.23 -6.72 14.63
C GLY A 226 -4.59 -7.31 14.94
N ALA A 227 -5.24 -7.88 13.96
CA ALA A 227 -6.56 -8.51 14.09
C ALA A 227 -6.56 -9.75 14.99
N LEU A 228 -5.40 -10.38 15.24
CA LEU A 228 -5.26 -11.49 16.19
C LEU A 228 -5.42 -11.08 17.66
N LYS A 229 -5.20 -9.80 17.99
CA LYS A 229 -5.07 -9.33 19.38
C LYS A 229 -6.05 -8.21 19.76
N THR A 230 -6.75 -7.63 18.81
CA THR A 230 -7.75 -6.57 19.02
C THR A 230 -8.98 -6.85 18.18
N PRO A 231 -10.11 -6.19 18.46
CA PRO A 231 -11.28 -6.28 17.59
C PRO A 231 -10.84 -6.01 16.14
N ALA A 232 -11.02 -7.01 15.28
CA ALA A 232 -10.54 -7.02 13.88
C ALA A 232 -10.97 -5.76 13.11
N THR A 233 -12.09 -5.15 13.48
CA THR A 233 -12.58 -3.89 12.91
C THR A 233 -11.55 -2.78 12.98
N LEU A 234 -10.89 -2.58 14.12
CA LEU A 234 -9.90 -1.50 14.26
C LEU A 234 -8.64 -1.79 13.47
N ALA A 235 -8.15 -3.03 13.54
CA ALA A 235 -6.92 -3.43 12.86
C ALA A 235 -7.06 -3.40 11.33
N LEU A 236 -8.24 -3.77 10.80
CA LEU A 236 -8.49 -3.84 9.35
C LEU A 236 -9.09 -2.54 8.80
N ALA A 237 -9.87 -1.78 9.59
CA ALA A 237 -10.47 -0.53 9.14
C ALA A 237 -9.44 0.58 8.92
N VAL A 238 -8.39 0.66 9.77
CA VAL A 238 -7.37 1.70 9.62
C VAL A 238 -6.67 1.64 8.26
N PRO A 239 -6.08 0.52 7.81
CA PRO A 239 -5.47 0.46 6.49
C PRO A 239 -6.49 0.63 5.36
N VAL A 240 -7.73 0.13 5.49
CA VAL A 240 -8.78 0.34 4.49
C VAL A 240 -9.13 1.82 4.35
N LEU A 241 -9.27 2.54 5.46
CA LEU A 241 -9.58 3.97 5.43
C LEU A 241 -8.45 4.78 4.80
N VAL A 242 -7.23 4.57 5.25
CA VAL A 242 -6.07 5.32 4.74
C VAL A 242 -5.83 5.04 3.25
N MET A 243 -5.99 3.78 2.85
CA MET A 243 -5.94 3.35 1.45
C MET A 243 -7.28 3.58 0.71
N GLY A 244 -8.19 4.38 1.27
CA GLY A 244 -9.52 4.61 0.71
C GLY A 244 -9.48 5.13 -0.72
N VAL A 245 -8.59 6.09 -1.03
CA VAL A 245 -8.43 6.58 -2.41
C VAL A 245 -7.95 5.47 -3.35
N PRO A 246 -6.84 4.76 -3.08
CA PRO A 246 -6.40 3.60 -3.87
C PRO A 246 -7.45 2.51 -4.03
N ILE A 247 -8.12 2.14 -2.94
CA ILE A 247 -9.12 1.06 -2.96
C ILE A 247 -10.31 1.45 -3.82
N LEU A 248 -10.88 2.66 -3.62
CA LEU A 248 -12.00 3.15 -4.40
C LEU A 248 -11.64 3.29 -5.88
N ASP A 249 -10.45 3.77 -6.19
CA ASP A 249 -9.95 3.87 -7.55
C ASP A 249 -9.89 2.50 -8.23
N THR A 250 -9.29 1.52 -7.56
CA THR A 250 -9.20 0.13 -8.05
C THR A 250 -10.58 -0.49 -8.25
N VAL A 251 -11.47 -0.39 -7.25
CA VAL A 251 -12.84 -0.92 -7.33
C VAL A 251 -13.62 -0.26 -8.47
N PHE A 252 -13.49 1.06 -8.60
CA PHE A 252 -14.15 1.80 -9.67
C PHE A 252 -13.70 1.36 -11.06
N VAL A 253 -12.39 1.21 -11.28
CA VAL A 253 -11.84 0.74 -12.55
C VAL A 253 -12.28 -0.69 -12.86
N ILE A 254 -12.22 -1.59 -11.88
CA ILE A 254 -12.68 -2.97 -12.04
C ILE A 254 -14.18 -3.02 -12.39
N PHE A 255 -15.01 -2.32 -11.62
CA PHE A 255 -16.46 -2.26 -11.86
C PHE A 255 -16.80 -1.76 -13.26
N LYS A 256 -16.13 -0.69 -13.70
CA LYS A 256 -16.31 -0.13 -15.05
C LYS A 256 -15.93 -1.14 -16.12
N ARG A 257 -14.79 -1.85 -15.97
CA ARG A 257 -14.33 -2.88 -16.93
C ARG A 257 -15.29 -4.05 -17.04
N VAL A 258 -15.74 -4.58 -15.90
CA VAL A 258 -16.75 -5.66 -15.87
C VAL A 258 -18.01 -5.23 -16.61
N ARG A 259 -18.48 -3.99 -16.36
CA ARG A 259 -19.68 -3.44 -17.05
C ARG A 259 -19.49 -3.26 -18.55
N GLN A 260 -18.26 -3.01 -19.00
CA GLN A 260 -17.92 -2.82 -20.42
C GLN A 260 -17.51 -4.13 -21.12
N GLY A 261 -17.43 -5.26 -20.43
CA GLY A 261 -16.98 -6.54 -20.97
C GLY A 261 -15.50 -6.57 -21.36
N VAL A 262 -14.68 -5.67 -20.78
CA VAL A 262 -13.24 -5.57 -21.06
C VAL A 262 -12.44 -6.36 -20.01
N PRO A 263 -11.37 -7.11 -20.40
CA PRO A 263 -10.56 -7.85 -19.43
C PRO A 263 -9.97 -6.95 -18.34
N ILE A 264 -10.02 -7.41 -17.08
CA ILE A 264 -9.53 -6.67 -15.91
C ILE A 264 -8.01 -6.39 -16.00
N SER A 265 -7.26 -7.23 -16.71
CA SER A 265 -5.80 -7.15 -16.88
C SER A 265 -5.32 -6.15 -17.93
N THR A 266 -6.20 -5.50 -18.68
CA THR A 266 -5.81 -4.46 -19.64
C THR A 266 -5.35 -3.20 -18.92
N GLY A 267 -4.16 -2.69 -19.26
CA GLY A 267 -3.65 -1.41 -18.71
C GLY A 267 -4.60 -0.24 -19.05
N ASP A 268 -4.86 0.63 -18.08
CA ASP A 268 -5.83 1.73 -18.20
C ASP A 268 -5.23 3.09 -17.86
N LYS A 269 -5.73 4.14 -18.50
CA LYS A 269 -5.44 5.55 -18.20
C LYS A 269 -6.56 6.19 -17.35
N GLU A 270 -7.42 5.40 -16.73
CA GLU A 270 -8.62 5.90 -16.04
C GLU A 270 -8.47 5.99 -14.51
N HIS A 271 -7.29 5.65 -13.98
CA HIS A 271 -7.01 5.83 -12.56
C HIS A 271 -7.11 7.29 -12.12
N VAL A 272 -7.48 7.52 -10.86
CA VAL A 272 -7.66 8.86 -10.26
C VAL A 272 -6.48 9.78 -10.57
N HIS A 273 -5.24 9.30 -10.45
CA HIS A 273 -4.05 10.09 -10.72
C HIS A 273 -3.96 10.56 -12.18
N HIS A 274 -4.32 9.72 -13.15
CA HIS A 274 -4.38 10.12 -14.56
C HIS A 274 -5.48 11.14 -14.83
N ARG A 275 -6.60 11.06 -14.09
CA ARG A 275 -7.70 12.02 -14.23
C ARG A 275 -7.33 13.38 -13.67
N LEU A 276 -6.61 13.45 -12.55
CA LEU A 276 -6.10 14.70 -11.99
C LEU A 276 -5.14 15.39 -12.97
N LEU A 277 -4.23 14.64 -13.60
CA LEU A 277 -3.35 15.16 -14.64
C LEU A 277 -4.16 15.66 -15.87
N ALA A 278 -5.19 14.92 -16.29
CA ALA A 278 -6.07 15.32 -17.39
C ALA A 278 -6.93 16.58 -17.08
N MET A 279 -7.11 16.93 -15.81
CA MET A 279 -7.73 18.17 -15.35
C MET A 279 -6.76 19.37 -15.31
N GLY A 280 -5.49 19.17 -15.72
CA GLY A 280 -4.48 20.22 -15.79
C GLY A 280 -3.57 20.34 -14.58
N MET A 281 -3.68 19.43 -13.59
CA MET A 281 -2.77 19.40 -12.44
C MET A 281 -1.38 18.91 -12.87
N THR A 282 -0.35 19.49 -12.30
CA THR A 282 1.02 18.95 -12.37
C THR A 282 1.10 17.64 -11.58
N GLN A 283 2.12 16.83 -11.88
CA GLN A 283 2.34 15.56 -11.15
C GLN A 283 2.48 15.78 -9.63
N ARG A 284 3.19 16.85 -9.21
CA ARG A 284 3.34 17.20 -7.79
C ARG A 284 2.01 17.57 -7.15
N GLU A 285 1.19 18.39 -7.80
CA GLU A 285 -0.12 18.77 -7.28
C GLU A 285 -1.05 17.58 -7.14
N ALA A 286 -1.08 16.68 -8.12
CA ALA A 286 -1.88 15.46 -8.07
C ALA A 286 -1.46 14.57 -6.88
N VAL A 287 -0.16 14.34 -6.70
CA VAL A 287 0.39 13.53 -5.60
C VAL A 287 0.09 14.18 -4.24
N LEU A 288 0.34 15.47 -4.08
CA LEU A 288 0.06 16.18 -2.82
C LEU A 288 -1.43 16.22 -2.50
N THR A 289 -2.31 16.32 -3.51
CA THR A 289 -3.77 16.22 -3.33
C THR A 289 -4.16 14.85 -2.79
N ILE A 290 -3.62 13.77 -3.35
CA ILE A 290 -3.90 12.41 -2.86
C ILE A 290 -3.33 12.22 -1.44
N TYR A 291 -2.14 12.76 -1.13
CA TYR A 291 -1.59 12.74 0.23
C TYR A 291 -2.49 13.47 1.23
N ALA A 292 -3.00 14.66 0.87
CA ALA A 292 -3.91 15.42 1.72
C ALA A 292 -5.19 14.63 2.02
N VAL A 293 -5.80 14.02 1.01
CA VAL A 293 -6.99 13.17 1.19
C VAL A 293 -6.66 11.94 2.03
N SER A 294 -5.55 11.22 1.74
CA SER A 294 -5.12 10.08 2.54
C SER A 294 -4.80 10.47 3.99
N GLY A 295 -4.22 11.65 4.21
CA GLY A 295 -3.95 12.20 5.54
C GLY A 295 -5.25 12.51 6.32
N LEU A 296 -6.26 13.07 5.67
CA LEU A 296 -7.58 13.28 6.27
C LEU A 296 -8.26 11.96 6.63
N LEU A 297 -8.19 10.97 5.76
CA LEU A 297 -8.69 9.62 6.03
C LEU A 297 -7.91 8.95 7.18
N ALA A 298 -6.59 9.13 7.24
CA ALA A 298 -5.75 8.67 8.33
C ALA A 298 -6.14 9.33 9.67
N ALA A 299 -6.36 10.64 9.68
CA ALA A 299 -6.82 11.36 10.86
C ALA A 299 -8.20 10.87 11.30
N THR A 300 -9.12 10.62 10.36
CA THR A 300 -10.43 10.02 10.65
C THR A 300 -10.25 8.62 11.24
N ALA A 301 -9.41 7.76 10.66
CA ALA A 301 -9.12 6.43 11.18
C ALA A 301 -8.54 6.47 12.60
N CYS A 302 -7.62 7.40 12.88
CA CYS A 302 -7.08 7.61 14.22
C CYS A 302 -8.16 8.10 15.21
N GLY A 303 -9.05 8.99 14.78
CA GLY A 303 -10.19 9.45 15.57
C GLY A 303 -11.14 8.31 15.96
N VAL A 304 -11.40 7.41 15.01
CA VAL A 304 -12.19 6.18 15.22
C VAL A 304 -11.60 5.32 16.35
N VAL A 305 -10.29 5.17 16.37
CA VAL A 305 -9.58 4.38 17.40
C VAL A 305 -9.70 5.03 18.79
N ILE A 306 -9.84 6.37 18.85
CA ILE A 306 -9.93 7.12 20.14
C ILE A 306 -11.33 7.06 20.73
N VAL A 307 -12.37 7.24 19.92
CA VAL A 307 -13.72 7.54 20.42
C VAL A 307 -14.51 6.28 20.80
N ASN A 308 -14.81 5.43 19.87
CA ASN A 308 -15.53 4.15 20.08
C ASN A 308 -15.59 3.37 18.77
N PRO A 309 -15.31 2.05 18.75
CA PRO A 309 -15.35 1.25 17.53
C PRO A 309 -16.66 1.30 16.73
N ARG A 310 -17.81 1.43 17.41
CA ARG A 310 -19.13 1.51 16.75
C ARG A 310 -19.37 2.85 16.07
N VAL A 311 -19.02 3.95 16.75
CA VAL A 311 -19.09 5.31 16.19
C VAL A 311 -18.07 5.45 15.05
N GLY A 312 -16.94 4.78 15.20
CA GLY A 312 -15.88 4.77 14.24
C GLY A 312 -16.24 4.12 12.92
N LEU A 313 -16.93 2.99 12.94
CA LEU A 313 -17.40 2.36 11.70
C LEU A 313 -18.40 3.27 10.97
N GLY A 314 -19.31 3.93 11.70
CA GLY A 314 -20.21 4.93 11.12
C GLY A 314 -19.45 6.12 10.51
N GLY A 315 -18.45 6.64 11.21
CA GLY A 315 -17.57 7.70 10.71
C GLY A 315 -16.79 7.28 9.46
N ALA A 316 -16.31 6.03 9.40
CA ALA A 316 -15.67 5.47 8.24
C ALA A 316 -16.60 5.41 7.02
N VAL A 317 -17.82 4.90 7.18
CA VAL A 317 -18.84 4.84 6.13
C VAL A 317 -19.17 6.24 5.62
N VAL A 318 -19.33 7.21 6.53
CA VAL A 318 -19.60 8.62 6.16
C VAL A 318 -18.41 9.22 5.40
N ALA A 319 -17.17 8.98 5.85
CA ALA A 319 -15.96 9.47 5.15
C ALA A 319 -15.82 8.87 3.75
N PHE A 320 -16.07 7.57 3.59
CA PHE A 320 -16.10 6.91 2.28
C PHE A 320 -17.22 7.43 1.38
N GLY A 321 -18.43 7.61 1.92
CA GLY A 321 -19.56 8.18 1.20
C GLY A 321 -19.26 9.62 0.73
N ALA A 322 -18.68 10.44 1.61
CA ALA A 322 -18.25 11.79 1.28
C ALA A 322 -17.18 11.82 0.18
N LEU A 323 -16.22 10.88 0.21
CA LEU A 323 -15.17 10.74 -0.80
C LEU A 323 -15.76 10.38 -2.16
N ILE A 324 -16.71 9.45 -2.21
CA ILE A 324 -17.41 9.05 -3.44
C ILE A 324 -18.19 10.25 -4.01
N ILE A 325 -18.96 10.96 -3.18
CA ILE A 325 -19.75 12.12 -3.59
C ILE A 325 -18.82 13.26 -4.07
N ALA A 326 -17.72 13.52 -3.38
CA ALA A 326 -16.74 14.51 -3.77
C ALA A 326 -16.07 14.14 -5.11
N GLY A 327 -15.69 12.86 -5.28
CA GLY A 327 -15.11 12.35 -6.52
C GLY A 327 -16.06 12.43 -7.72
N GLU A 328 -17.35 12.21 -7.48
CA GLU A 328 -18.39 12.33 -8.52
C GLU A 328 -18.66 13.79 -8.89
N LYS A 329 -18.79 14.68 -7.89
CA LYS A 329 -19.01 16.13 -8.10
C LYS A 329 -17.82 16.81 -8.76
N SER A 330 -16.59 16.45 -8.38
CA SER A 330 -15.37 16.98 -9.01
C SER A 330 -15.11 16.44 -10.41
N GLY A 331 -15.85 15.43 -10.85
CA GLY A 331 -15.65 14.77 -12.15
C GLY A 331 -14.50 13.77 -12.16
N VAL A 332 -13.81 13.58 -11.04
CA VAL A 332 -12.72 12.62 -10.90
C VAL A 332 -13.22 11.17 -10.94
N MET A 333 -14.45 10.88 -10.46
CA MET A 333 -15.09 9.55 -10.48
C MET A 333 -16.44 9.60 -11.25
N ARG A 334 -16.44 9.83 -12.54
CA ARG A 334 -17.68 9.80 -13.36
C ARG A 334 -17.89 8.44 -14.00
N LEU A 335 -19.07 7.86 -13.80
CA LEU A 335 -19.52 6.60 -14.41
C LEU A 335 -20.06 6.79 -15.85
N GLY A 336 -20.30 8.02 -16.31
CA GLY A 336 -20.87 8.31 -17.61
C GLY A 336 -19.85 8.56 -18.73
N PRO A 337 -20.27 8.48 -20.02
CA PRO A 337 -19.40 8.79 -21.14
C PRO A 337 -18.89 10.23 -21.05
N ARG A 338 -17.62 10.45 -21.46
CA ARG A 338 -17.05 11.80 -21.58
C ARG A 338 -17.98 12.65 -22.46
N ARG A 339 -18.59 13.68 -21.91
CA ARG A 339 -19.04 14.78 -22.77
C ARG A 339 -17.79 15.34 -23.44
N LYS A 340 -17.70 15.26 -24.76
CA LYS A 340 -16.73 16.01 -25.55
C LYS A 340 -16.91 17.48 -25.17
N MET A 341 -15.96 18.08 -24.46
CA MET A 341 -15.88 19.52 -24.36
C MET A 341 -15.36 19.99 -25.71
N GLY A 342 -16.19 20.73 -26.43
CA GLY A 342 -15.82 21.42 -27.66
C GLY A 342 -16.45 20.84 -28.93
N GLU A 343 -17.68 21.15 -29.23
CA GLU A 343 -18.18 21.65 -30.49
C GLU A 343 -18.81 22.99 -30.21
#